data_1aad2c7f8298aebb7c8f048342be847a
#
_entry.id   1aad2c7f8298aebb7c8f048342be847a
#
_cell.length_a   1.000
_cell.length_b   1.000
_cell.length_c   1.000
_cell.angle_alpha   90.00
_cell.angle_beta   90.00
_cell.angle_gamma   90.00
#
_symmetry.space_group_name_H-M   'P 1'
#
loop_
_entity.id
_entity.type
_entity.pdbx_description
1 polymer ?
#
loop_
_entity_poly.entity_id
_entity_poly.type
_entity_poly.pdbx_seq_one_letter_code
_entity_poly.pdbx_strand_id
1 'polypeptide(L)'
;MINFAARNRKMDMEKSYKAALFDLDGVVFDTESQYSIFWGSECRRYLPEEDGLEHKIKGQTLVQIYEKHFSGELEKERENITKRLYKFEAQMSFEYVPGFEQFISSLRQQGLKTALVTSSNKMKMEAVYRKHPEFTTFFDAILTSEDFSESKPSPDCYFRAAERLSLDNGDCVVFEDSFNGLRSGRAAGMTVVGLSTTNSKEDIAPLCDIVINDYIGFNI
;
A
#
# COMPACT_ATOMS: atom_id res chain seq x y z
N MET A 1 -9.63 -14.97 33.42
CA MET A 1 -9.88 -13.62 32.86
C MET A 1 -8.52 -12.97 32.61
N ILE A 2 -8.01 -13.09 31.40
CA ILE A 2 -6.72 -12.50 31.01
C ILE A 2 -7.03 -11.09 30.50
N ASN A 3 -6.53 -10.15 31.26
CA ASN A 3 -6.69 -8.71 31.05
C ASN A 3 -5.95 -8.29 29.77
N PHE A 4 -6.69 -8.13 28.68
CA PHE A 4 -6.18 -7.51 27.44
C PHE A 4 -6.07 -5.98 27.63
N ALA A 5 -5.19 -5.57 28.53
CA ALA A 5 -4.81 -4.18 28.65
C ALA A 5 -4.01 -3.82 27.39
N ALA A 6 -4.55 -2.88 26.65
CA ALA A 6 -3.98 -2.26 25.46
C ALA A 6 -2.48 -1.99 25.66
N ARG A 7 -1.62 -2.76 25.00
CA ARG A 7 -0.26 -2.37 24.69
C ARG A 7 -0.33 -1.38 23.52
N ASN A 8 -0.73 -0.16 23.81
CA ASN A 8 -0.23 0.97 23.06
C ASN A 8 1.30 0.95 23.30
N ARG A 9 2.04 0.26 22.44
CA ARG A 9 3.47 0.50 22.38
C ARG A 9 3.60 1.96 21.96
N LYS A 10 3.94 2.83 22.95
CA LYS A 10 4.56 4.10 22.62
C LYS A 10 5.65 3.77 21.62
N MET A 11 5.64 4.43 20.45
CA MET A 11 6.81 4.48 19.59
C MET A 11 7.99 4.66 20.54
N ASP A 12 9.01 3.82 20.41
CA ASP A 12 10.25 4.01 21.17
C ASP A 12 10.73 5.40 20.79
N MET A 13 10.48 6.38 21.66
CA MET A 13 10.79 7.80 21.39
C MET A 13 12.30 8.04 21.24
N GLU A 14 13.10 6.98 21.40
CA GLU A 14 14.55 6.97 21.16
C GLU A 14 14.94 6.43 19.78
N LYS A 15 13.99 5.80 19.01
CA LYS A 15 14.32 5.24 17.69
C LYS A 15 14.23 6.34 16.63
N SER A 16 15.39 6.75 16.13
CA SER A 16 15.49 7.67 14.99
C SER A 16 15.42 6.86 13.68
N TYR A 17 14.40 7.10 12.86
CA TYR A 17 14.31 6.54 11.52
C TYR A 17 15.11 7.41 10.54
N LYS A 18 15.63 6.77 9.47
CA LYS A 18 16.33 7.44 8.37
C LYS A 18 15.50 7.46 7.08
N ALA A 19 14.50 6.58 6.98
CA ALA A 19 13.59 6.58 5.84
C ALA A 19 12.16 6.20 6.22
N ALA A 20 11.20 6.73 5.44
CA ALA A 20 9.80 6.36 5.44
C ALA A 20 9.42 5.77 4.08
N LEU A 21 8.84 4.57 4.09
CA LEU A 21 8.45 3.79 2.91
C LEU A 21 6.93 3.70 2.88
N PHE A 22 6.32 4.15 1.79
CA PHE A 22 4.87 4.28 1.68
C PHE A 22 4.32 3.32 0.61
N ASP A 23 3.26 2.57 0.91
CA ASP A 23 2.41 2.06 -0.15
C ASP A 23 1.66 3.20 -0.84
N LEU A 24 0.94 2.92 -1.92
CA LEU A 24 0.22 3.93 -2.69
C LEU A 24 -1.27 4.00 -2.30
N ASP A 25 -1.97 2.89 -2.55
CA ASP A 25 -3.42 2.80 -2.45
C ASP A 25 -3.85 2.64 -0.99
N GLY A 26 -4.76 3.49 -0.51
CA GLY A 26 -5.16 3.51 0.89
C GLY A 26 -4.11 4.10 1.84
N VAL A 27 -2.91 4.48 1.35
CA VAL A 27 -1.81 5.05 2.14
C VAL A 27 -1.47 6.47 1.69
N VAL A 28 -1.12 6.65 0.42
CA VAL A 28 -0.90 7.97 -0.16
C VAL A 28 -2.19 8.54 -0.71
N PHE A 29 -2.95 7.73 -1.44
CA PHE A 29 -4.23 8.13 -2.01
C PHE A 29 -5.39 7.29 -1.45
N ASP A 30 -6.56 7.93 -1.22
CA ASP A 30 -7.81 7.27 -0.87
C ASP A 30 -8.47 6.68 -2.12
N THR A 31 -7.95 5.55 -2.58
CA THR A 31 -8.38 4.88 -3.82
C THR A 31 -9.14 3.58 -3.60
N GLU A 32 -9.08 3.02 -2.40
CA GLU A 32 -9.57 1.67 -2.11
C GLU A 32 -11.09 1.50 -2.28
N SER A 33 -11.87 2.53 -1.96
CA SER A 33 -13.31 2.53 -2.21
C SER A 33 -13.63 2.43 -3.70
N GLN A 34 -12.86 3.10 -4.55
CA GLN A 34 -13.02 3.08 -6.00
C GLN A 34 -12.65 1.69 -6.57
N TYR A 35 -11.56 1.08 -6.09
CA TYR A 35 -11.20 -0.30 -6.47
C TYR A 35 -12.25 -1.32 -6.03
N SER A 36 -12.84 -1.16 -4.85
CA SER A 36 -13.93 -2.04 -4.40
C SER A 36 -15.12 -2.00 -5.36
N ILE A 37 -15.46 -0.84 -5.93
CA ILE A 37 -16.52 -0.70 -6.94
C ILE A 37 -16.12 -1.43 -8.23
N PHE A 38 -14.92 -1.19 -8.75
CA PHE A 38 -14.44 -1.83 -9.98
C PHE A 38 -14.38 -3.35 -9.83
N TRP A 39 -13.62 -3.85 -8.86
CA TRP A 39 -13.46 -5.29 -8.66
C TRP A 39 -14.76 -5.98 -8.26
N GLY A 40 -15.62 -5.33 -7.46
CA GLY A 40 -16.94 -5.86 -7.16
C GLY A 40 -17.80 -6.03 -8.42
N SER A 41 -17.66 -5.15 -9.42
CA SER A 41 -18.33 -5.33 -10.72
C SER A 41 -17.76 -6.50 -11.51
N GLU A 42 -16.43 -6.66 -11.58
CA GLU A 42 -15.79 -7.75 -12.31
C GLU A 42 -16.03 -9.11 -11.61
N CYS A 43 -15.94 -9.16 -10.29
CA CYS A 43 -16.23 -10.37 -9.51
C CYS A 43 -17.68 -10.83 -9.70
N ARG A 44 -18.66 -9.96 -9.60
CA ARG A 44 -20.07 -10.32 -9.88
C ARG A 44 -20.30 -10.81 -11.31
N ARG A 45 -19.51 -10.32 -12.27
CA ARG A 45 -19.63 -10.72 -13.69
C ARG A 45 -19.09 -12.12 -13.95
N TYR A 46 -17.94 -12.46 -13.36
CA TYR A 46 -17.19 -13.67 -13.69
C TYR A 46 -17.18 -14.73 -12.59
N LEU A 47 -17.39 -14.33 -11.36
CA LEU A 47 -17.28 -15.14 -10.14
C LEU A 47 -18.47 -14.87 -9.19
N PRO A 48 -19.73 -14.94 -9.66
CA PRO A 48 -20.91 -14.54 -8.89
C PRO A 48 -21.10 -15.35 -7.59
N GLU A 49 -20.49 -16.52 -7.50
CA GLU A 49 -20.55 -17.39 -6.31
C GLU A 49 -19.52 -16.99 -5.23
N GLU A 50 -18.56 -16.10 -5.54
CA GLU A 50 -17.52 -15.66 -4.61
C GLU A 50 -17.87 -14.28 -4.02
N ASP A 51 -18.79 -14.25 -3.07
CA ASP A 51 -19.19 -13.01 -2.41
C ASP A 51 -18.05 -12.37 -1.61
N GLY A 52 -17.91 -11.05 -1.73
CA GLY A 52 -16.90 -10.27 -1.04
C GLY A 52 -15.47 -10.50 -1.52
N LEU A 53 -15.26 -11.07 -2.72
CA LEU A 53 -13.95 -11.30 -3.29
C LEU A 53 -13.18 -9.99 -3.50
N GLU A 54 -13.86 -8.89 -3.87
CA GLU A 54 -13.29 -7.56 -4.02
C GLU A 54 -12.55 -7.03 -2.78
N HIS A 55 -12.89 -7.52 -1.60
CA HIS A 55 -12.20 -7.19 -0.36
C HIS A 55 -10.96 -8.08 -0.11
N LYS A 56 -10.99 -9.32 -0.62
CA LYS A 56 -9.89 -10.29 -0.42
C LYS A 56 -8.71 -10.05 -1.35
N ILE A 57 -8.92 -9.40 -2.49
CA ILE A 57 -7.87 -9.14 -3.50
C ILE A 57 -7.04 -7.88 -3.20
N LYS A 58 -7.44 -7.07 -2.22
CA LYS A 58 -6.73 -5.85 -1.85
C LYS A 58 -5.26 -6.10 -1.50
N GLY A 59 -4.38 -5.20 -1.93
CA GLY A 59 -2.93 -5.31 -1.73
C GLY A 59 -2.23 -6.38 -2.58
N GLN A 60 -2.96 -7.04 -3.51
CA GLN A 60 -2.38 -7.99 -4.47
C GLN A 60 -2.02 -7.28 -5.78
N THR A 61 -0.98 -7.78 -6.46
CA THR A 61 -0.70 -7.35 -7.83
C THR A 61 -1.74 -7.89 -8.79
N LEU A 62 -1.89 -7.26 -9.96
CA LEU A 62 -2.80 -7.74 -11.00
C LEU A 62 -2.48 -9.19 -11.42
N VAL A 63 -1.19 -9.54 -11.48
CA VAL A 63 -0.74 -10.91 -11.78
C VAL A 63 -1.27 -11.90 -10.74
N GLN A 64 -1.10 -11.61 -9.46
CA GLN A 64 -1.61 -12.46 -8.37
C GLN A 64 -3.13 -12.63 -8.43
N ILE A 65 -3.86 -11.54 -8.70
CA ILE A 65 -5.33 -11.59 -8.83
C ILE A 65 -5.71 -12.53 -9.98
N TYR A 66 -5.04 -12.42 -11.12
CA TYR A 66 -5.34 -13.25 -12.30
C TYR A 66 -4.98 -14.71 -12.09
N GLU A 67 -3.81 -15.00 -11.57
CA GLU A 67 -3.38 -16.38 -11.32
C GLU A 67 -4.29 -17.10 -10.32
N LYS A 68 -4.72 -16.39 -9.30
CA LYS A 68 -5.51 -16.99 -8.21
C LYS A 68 -7.00 -17.07 -8.52
N HIS A 69 -7.58 -16.07 -9.17
CA HIS A 69 -9.04 -15.94 -9.29
C HIS A 69 -9.54 -15.97 -10.74
N PHE A 70 -8.71 -15.67 -11.73
CA PHE A 70 -9.08 -15.65 -13.14
C PHE A 70 -8.24 -16.63 -13.96
N SER A 71 -8.07 -17.86 -13.45
CA SER A 71 -7.36 -18.96 -14.12
C SER A 71 -8.31 -19.87 -14.90
N GLY A 72 -7.75 -20.81 -15.65
CA GLY A 72 -8.51 -21.78 -16.46
C GLY A 72 -9.37 -21.11 -17.52
N GLU A 73 -10.67 -21.35 -17.53
CA GLU A 73 -11.58 -20.81 -18.56
C GLU A 73 -11.67 -19.27 -18.56
N LEU A 74 -11.34 -18.62 -17.42
CA LEU A 74 -11.36 -17.17 -17.29
C LEU A 74 -10.09 -16.47 -17.81
N GLU A 75 -9.05 -17.22 -18.17
CA GLU A 75 -7.81 -16.63 -18.72
C GLU A 75 -8.06 -15.79 -19.97
N LYS A 76 -8.99 -16.20 -20.82
CA LYS A 76 -9.40 -15.47 -22.02
C LYS A 76 -9.99 -14.08 -21.75
N GLU A 77 -10.48 -13.86 -20.53
CA GLU A 77 -11.10 -12.58 -20.13
C GLU A 77 -10.10 -11.60 -19.53
N ARG A 78 -8.89 -12.05 -19.14
CA ARG A 78 -7.87 -11.22 -18.48
C ARG A 78 -7.53 -9.96 -19.29
N GLU A 79 -7.40 -10.09 -20.61
CA GLU A 79 -7.12 -8.93 -21.48
C GLU A 79 -8.26 -7.91 -21.45
N ASN A 80 -9.51 -8.37 -21.49
CA ASN A 80 -10.68 -7.50 -21.44
C ASN A 80 -10.82 -6.81 -20.08
N ILE A 81 -10.55 -7.54 -18.97
CA ILE A 81 -10.54 -7.00 -17.62
C ILE A 81 -9.44 -5.92 -17.51
N THR A 82 -8.23 -6.22 -17.99
CA THR A 82 -7.11 -5.28 -18.00
C THR A 82 -7.43 -4.00 -18.76
N LYS A 83 -8.05 -4.09 -19.93
CA LYS A 83 -8.48 -2.89 -20.69
C LYS A 83 -9.48 -2.04 -19.92
N ARG A 84 -10.44 -2.68 -19.24
CA ARG A 84 -11.40 -1.96 -18.40
C ARG A 84 -10.75 -1.35 -17.16
N LEU A 85 -9.82 -2.08 -16.53
CA LEU A 85 -9.06 -1.58 -15.39
C LEU A 85 -8.27 -0.32 -15.76
N TYR A 86 -7.52 -0.33 -16.84
CA TYR A 86 -6.75 0.83 -17.27
C TYR A 86 -7.63 2.03 -17.63
N LYS A 87 -8.79 1.78 -18.26
CA LYS A 87 -9.76 2.84 -18.51
C LYS A 87 -10.32 3.42 -17.21
N PHE A 88 -10.59 2.58 -16.24
CA PHE A 88 -11.06 2.97 -14.91
C PHE A 88 -9.98 3.78 -14.18
N GLU A 89 -8.76 3.29 -14.10
CA GLU A 89 -7.63 3.96 -13.45
C GLU A 89 -7.32 5.34 -14.07
N ALA A 90 -7.46 5.47 -15.38
CA ALA A 90 -7.30 6.77 -16.06
C ALA A 90 -8.34 7.82 -15.63
N GLN A 91 -9.48 7.39 -15.08
CA GLN A 91 -10.57 8.25 -14.64
C GLN A 91 -10.67 8.36 -13.11
N MET A 92 -9.93 7.54 -12.36
CA MET A 92 -9.95 7.56 -10.88
C MET A 92 -9.66 8.95 -10.32
N SER A 93 -10.25 9.27 -9.19
CA SER A 93 -9.76 10.33 -8.31
C SER A 93 -8.55 9.83 -7.52
N PHE A 94 -7.52 10.65 -7.42
CA PHE A 94 -6.34 10.41 -6.60
C PHE A 94 -6.28 11.47 -5.50
N GLU A 95 -7.30 11.48 -4.63
CA GLU A 95 -7.30 12.37 -3.47
C GLU A 95 -6.29 11.85 -2.44
N TYR A 96 -5.42 12.73 -1.95
CA TYR A 96 -4.49 12.35 -0.89
C TYR A 96 -5.22 11.95 0.38
N VAL A 97 -4.70 10.92 1.07
CA VAL A 97 -5.12 10.62 2.44
C VAL A 97 -4.90 11.87 3.31
N PRO A 98 -5.87 12.24 4.16
CA PRO A 98 -5.80 13.51 4.90
C PRO A 98 -4.49 13.70 5.67
N GLY A 99 -3.85 14.85 5.45
CA GLY A 99 -2.58 15.20 6.09
C GLY A 99 -1.32 14.66 5.44
N PHE A 100 -1.41 13.81 4.38
CA PHE A 100 -0.25 13.19 3.76
C PHE A 100 0.80 14.20 3.27
N GLU A 101 0.37 15.24 2.54
CA GLU A 101 1.30 16.21 1.93
C GLU A 101 2.10 16.98 2.99
N GLN A 102 1.46 17.36 4.09
CA GLN A 102 2.12 18.03 5.22
C GLN A 102 3.08 17.08 5.93
N PHE A 103 2.66 15.81 6.13
CA PHE A 103 3.46 14.80 6.80
C PHE A 103 4.73 14.48 6.02
N ILE A 104 4.63 14.16 4.71
CA ILE A 104 5.80 13.83 3.90
C ILE A 104 6.75 15.02 3.76
N SER A 105 6.21 16.24 3.64
CA SER A 105 7.01 17.47 3.64
C SER A 105 7.79 17.64 4.95
N SER A 106 7.15 17.37 6.10
CA SER A 106 7.80 17.42 7.41
C SER A 106 8.93 16.40 7.54
N LEU A 107 8.73 15.15 7.08
CA LEU A 107 9.77 14.12 7.10
C LEU A 107 11.00 14.54 6.28
N ARG A 108 10.78 15.07 5.08
CA ARG A 108 11.86 15.54 4.23
C ARG A 108 12.61 16.75 4.80
N GLN A 109 11.92 17.67 5.47
CA GLN A 109 12.55 18.78 6.20
C GLN A 109 13.41 18.29 7.37
N GLN A 110 13.04 17.17 7.99
CA GLN A 110 13.83 16.51 9.04
C GLN A 110 15.00 15.69 8.46
N GLY A 111 15.14 15.60 7.14
CA GLY A 111 16.21 14.88 6.46
C GLY A 111 15.97 13.38 6.27
N LEU A 112 14.74 12.89 6.51
CA LEU A 112 14.40 11.49 6.20
C LEU A 112 14.31 11.30 4.69
N LYS A 113 14.84 10.18 4.23
CA LYS A 113 14.58 9.70 2.86
C LYS A 113 13.17 9.14 2.76
N THR A 114 12.60 9.23 1.57
CA THR A 114 11.23 8.75 1.32
C THR A 114 11.19 7.85 0.10
N ALA A 115 10.44 6.75 0.16
CA ALA A 115 10.19 5.92 -1.01
C ALA A 115 8.73 5.51 -1.12
N LEU A 116 8.25 5.43 -2.37
CA LEU A 116 7.01 4.76 -2.71
C LEU A 116 7.30 3.29 -3.03
N VAL A 117 6.50 2.37 -2.48
CA VAL A 117 6.64 0.92 -2.69
C VAL A 117 5.26 0.33 -2.97
N THR A 118 4.86 0.30 -4.23
CA THR A 118 3.51 -0.07 -4.63
C THR A 118 3.42 -1.37 -5.43
N SER A 119 2.36 -2.13 -5.21
CA SER A 119 1.97 -3.27 -6.08
C SER A 119 1.37 -2.84 -7.41
N SER A 120 1.16 -1.55 -7.63
CA SER A 120 0.71 -0.97 -8.89
C SER A 120 1.81 -1.02 -9.95
N ASN A 121 1.39 -1.14 -11.20
CA ASN A 121 2.30 -1.15 -12.35
C ASN A 121 2.57 0.26 -12.88
N LYS A 122 3.55 0.37 -13.80
CA LYS A 122 3.93 1.65 -14.41
C LYS A 122 2.79 2.34 -15.15
N MET A 123 1.88 1.57 -15.76
CA MET A 123 0.73 2.15 -16.49
C MET A 123 -0.19 2.94 -15.54
N LYS A 124 -0.47 2.41 -14.35
CA LYS A 124 -1.21 3.15 -13.32
C LYS A 124 -0.43 4.37 -12.84
N MET A 125 0.88 4.22 -12.63
CA MET A 125 1.71 5.35 -12.18
C MET A 125 1.72 6.50 -13.19
N GLU A 126 1.64 6.23 -14.50
CA GLU A 126 1.46 7.29 -15.49
C GLU A 126 0.14 8.07 -15.33
N ALA A 127 -0.94 7.40 -14.88
CA ALA A 127 -2.19 8.11 -14.58
C ALA A 127 -2.04 9.02 -13.34
N VAL A 128 -1.34 8.54 -12.31
CA VAL A 128 -0.99 9.35 -11.13
C VAL A 128 -0.17 10.58 -11.55
N TYR A 129 0.92 10.41 -12.29
CA TYR A 129 1.80 11.51 -12.69
C TYR A 129 1.11 12.56 -13.57
N ARG A 130 0.15 12.16 -14.38
CA ARG A 130 -0.67 13.12 -15.17
C ARG A 130 -1.56 13.99 -14.30
N LYS A 131 -2.09 13.46 -13.20
CA LYS A 131 -2.98 14.18 -12.29
C LYS A 131 -2.23 14.96 -11.22
N HIS A 132 -1.07 14.43 -10.81
CA HIS A 132 -0.20 14.97 -9.79
C HIS A 132 1.23 15.11 -10.32
N PRO A 133 1.53 16.13 -11.14
CA PRO A 133 2.88 16.34 -11.69
C PRO A 133 3.96 16.52 -10.63
N GLU A 134 3.60 17.01 -9.45
CA GLU A 134 4.47 17.19 -8.28
C GLU A 134 4.83 15.88 -7.58
N PHE A 135 4.05 14.81 -7.77
CA PHE A 135 4.09 13.58 -6.99
C PHE A 135 5.48 12.97 -6.87
N THR A 136 6.23 12.94 -7.98
CA THR A 136 7.58 12.37 -7.99
C THR A 136 8.56 13.15 -7.12
N THR A 137 8.28 14.41 -6.80
CA THR A 137 9.14 15.23 -5.94
C THR A 137 9.07 14.85 -4.47
N PHE A 138 8.04 14.09 -4.09
CA PHE A 138 7.89 13.62 -2.71
C PHE A 138 8.82 12.47 -2.35
N PHE A 139 9.37 11.75 -3.35
CA PHE A 139 10.08 10.49 -3.12
C PHE A 139 11.50 10.51 -3.68
N ASP A 140 12.45 9.98 -2.90
CA ASP A 140 13.82 9.73 -3.34
C ASP A 140 13.91 8.45 -4.18
N ALA A 141 12.95 7.54 -4.02
CA ALA A 141 12.79 6.33 -4.84
C ALA A 141 11.32 5.98 -5.03
N ILE A 142 10.98 5.45 -6.22
CA ILE A 142 9.67 4.89 -6.53
C ILE A 142 9.89 3.48 -7.05
N LEU A 143 9.27 2.49 -6.39
CA LEU A 143 9.28 1.10 -6.78
C LEU A 143 7.86 0.66 -7.10
N THR A 144 7.69 0.10 -8.29
CA THR A 144 6.44 -0.43 -8.83
C THR A 144 6.49 -1.96 -8.88
N SER A 145 5.40 -2.62 -9.27
CA SER A 145 5.36 -4.08 -9.37
C SER A 145 6.44 -4.69 -10.27
N GLU A 146 7.05 -3.91 -11.16
CA GLU A 146 8.13 -4.33 -12.05
C GLU A 146 9.53 -4.26 -11.43
N ASP A 147 9.67 -3.66 -10.24
CA ASP A 147 10.97 -3.43 -9.58
C ASP A 147 11.33 -4.53 -8.56
N PHE A 148 10.44 -5.49 -8.28
CA PHE A 148 10.68 -6.58 -7.35
C PHE A 148 10.20 -7.93 -7.91
N SER A 149 10.81 -9.01 -7.44
CA SER A 149 10.58 -10.36 -7.95
C SER A 149 9.39 -11.04 -7.30
N GLU A 150 9.12 -10.72 -6.04
CA GLU A 150 8.04 -11.31 -5.26
C GLU A 150 7.13 -10.22 -4.71
N SER A 151 5.83 -10.41 -4.94
CA SER A 151 4.81 -9.48 -4.47
C SER A 151 4.55 -9.64 -2.97
N LYS A 152 4.03 -8.60 -2.31
CA LYS A 152 3.51 -8.65 -0.94
C LYS A 152 2.60 -9.88 -0.78
N PRO A 153 2.73 -10.69 0.28
CA PRO A 153 3.36 -10.41 1.56
C PRO A 153 4.87 -10.75 1.65
N SER A 154 5.55 -11.11 0.55
CA SER A 154 7.01 -11.22 0.55
C SER A 154 7.65 -9.88 0.94
N PRO A 155 8.75 -9.88 1.72
CA PRO A 155 9.48 -8.67 2.08
C PRO A 155 10.30 -8.07 0.94
N ASP A 156 10.38 -8.72 -0.23
CA ASP A 156 11.28 -8.36 -1.33
C ASP A 156 11.17 -6.88 -1.73
N CYS A 157 9.94 -6.37 -1.87
CA CYS A 157 9.73 -4.97 -2.27
C CYS A 157 10.31 -3.97 -1.26
N TYR A 158 10.20 -4.24 0.05
CA TYR A 158 10.73 -3.36 1.09
C TYR A 158 12.25 -3.51 1.27
N PHE A 159 12.80 -4.72 1.08
CA PHE A 159 14.25 -4.91 1.02
C PHE A 159 14.87 -4.10 -0.12
N ARG A 160 14.28 -4.15 -1.32
CA ARG A 160 14.76 -3.38 -2.46
C ARG A 160 14.61 -1.88 -2.27
N ALA A 161 13.57 -1.43 -1.57
CA ALA A 161 13.42 -0.01 -1.25
C ALA A 161 14.53 0.46 -0.30
N ALA A 162 14.83 -0.28 0.76
CA ALA A 162 15.92 0.04 1.68
C ALA A 162 17.28 0.01 0.96
N GLU A 163 17.54 -1.00 0.13
CA GLU A 163 18.73 -1.09 -0.72
C GLU A 163 18.85 0.12 -1.66
N ARG A 164 17.77 0.49 -2.34
CA ARG A 164 17.74 1.65 -3.25
C ARG A 164 18.08 2.95 -2.52
N LEU A 165 17.67 3.06 -1.27
CA LEU A 165 18.00 4.20 -0.41
C LEU A 165 19.36 4.08 0.28
N SER A 166 20.06 2.94 0.15
CA SER A 166 21.33 2.63 0.83
C SER A 166 21.20 2.71 2.36
N LEU A 167 20.18 2.05 2.91
CA LEU A 167 19.86 2.02 4.34
C LEU A 167 19.64 0.59 4.83
N ASP A 168 19.85 0.36 6.12
CA ASP A 168 19.47 -0.87 6.80
C ASP A 168 17.95 -0.91 7.04
N ASN A 169 17.37 -2.10 7.00
CA ASN A 169 15.92 -2.29 7.21
C ASN A 169 15.44 -1.71 8.54
N GLY A 170 16.25 -1.87 9.59
CA GLY A 170 15.94 -1.35 10.93
C GLY A 170 15.84 0.18 11.01
N ASP A 171 16.42 0.91 10.04
CA ASP A 171 16.35 2.37 9.94
C ASP A 171 15.10 2.87 9.20
N CYS A 172 14.27 1.94 8.70
CA CYS A 172 13.11 2.26 7.89
C CYS A 172 11.80 2.08 8.67
N VAL A 173 10.82 2.93 8.38
CA VAL A 173 9.43 2.79 8.80
C VAL A 173 8.54 2.63 7.58
N VAL A 174 7.62 1.64 7.61
CA VAL A 174 6.68 1.31 6.53
C VAL A 174 5.31 1.83 6.89
N PHE A 175 4.62 2.44 5.92
CA PHE A 175 3.22 2.87 5.99
C PHE A 175 2.39 2.01 5.05
N GLU A 176 1.38 1.32 5.59
CA GLU A 176 0.58 0.31 4.90
C GLU A 176 -0.84 0.20 5.45
N ASP A 177 -1.77 -0.24 4.60
CA ASP A 177 -3.19 -0.40 4.96
C ASP A 177 -3.72 -1.82 4.72
N SER A 178 -3.01 -2.60 3.88
CA SER A 178 -3.41 -3.94 3.46
C SER A 178 -2.78 -5.03 4.32
N PHE A 179 -3.48 -6.16 4.53
CA PHE A 179 -2.94 -7.31 5.27
C PHE A 179 -1.63 -7.84 4.66
N ASN A 180 -1.54 -7.86 3.33
CA ASN A 180 -0.33 -8.35 2.65
C ASN A 180 0.84 -7.39 2.82
N GLY A 181 0.59 -6.10 2.71
CA GLY A 181 1.61 -5.09 2.89
C GLY A 181 2.12 -4.98 4.33
N LEU A 182 1.22 -5.01 5.31
CA LEU A 182 1.58 -5.04 6.74
C LEU A 182 2.48 -6.25 7.06
N ARG A 183 2.13 -7.44 6.55
CA ARG A 183 2.97 -8.65 6.72
C ARG A 183 4.31 -8.51 6.02
N SER A 184 4.34 -7.90 4.82
CA SER A 184 5.57 -7.65 4.07
C SER A 184 6.53 -6.74 4.84
N GLY A 185 6.06 -5.61 5.35
CA GLY A 185 6.86 -4.69 6.17
C GLY A 185 7.41 -5.36 7.44
N ARG A 186 6.59 -6.16 8.14
CA ARG A 186 7.04 -6.92 9.30
C ARG A 186 8.06 -8.00 8.94
N ALA A 187 7.84 -8.73 7.84
CA ALA A 187 8.78 -9.75 7.37
C ALA A 187 10.12 -9.12 6.95
N ALA A 188 10.13 -7.87 6.50
CA ALA A 188 11.34 -7.09 6.23
C ALA A 188 12.08 -6.65 7.51
N GLY A 189 11.50 -6.88 8.70
CA GLY A 189 12.11 -6.44 9.97
C GLY A 189 12.02 -4.94 10.22
N MET A 190 11.12 -4.25 9.51
CA MET A 190 10.91 -2.81 9.63
C MET A 190 9.85 -2.49 10.69
N THR A 191 9.84 -1.25 11.18
CA THR A 191 8.71 -0.73 11.95
C THR A 191 7.54 -0.50 10.99
N VAL A 192 6.31 -0.89 11.39
CA VAL A 192 5.13 -0.81 10.54
C VAL A 192 4.08 0.07 11.18
N VAL A 193 3.68 1.12 10.48
CA VAL A 193 2.53 1.96 10.77
C VAL A 193 1.38 1.53 9.87
N GLY A 194 0.31 1.02 10.47
CA GLY A 194 -0.90 0.62 9.75
C GLY A 194 -1.87 1.79 9.61
N LEU A 195 -2.39 2.03 8.41
CA LEU A 195 -3.50 2.96 8.16
C LEU A 195 -4.82 2.20 8.13
N SER A 196 -5.81 2.67 8.88
CA SER A 196 -7.15 2.05 8.92
C SER A 196 -8.08 2.61 7.83
N THR A 197 -7.54 2.85 6.66
CA THR A 197 -8.27 3.36 5.48
C THR A 197 -8.99 2.25 4.72
N THR A 198 -8.42 1.05 4.68
CA THR A 198 -8.93 -0.12 3.94
C THR A 198 -9.55 -1.17 4.85
N ASN A 199 -8.91 -1.42 5.98
CA ASN A 199 -9.33 -2.42 6.95
C ASN A 199 -9.59 -1.78 8.31
N SER A 200 -10.40 -2.42 9.17
CA SER A 200 -10.66 -1.87 10.50
C SER A 200 -9.38 -1.80 11.34
N LYS A 201 -9.34 -0.85 12.27
CA LYS A 201 -8.23 -0.71 13.22
C LYS A 201 -7.98 -2.00 14.01
N GLU A 202 -9.04 -2.66 14.39
CA GLU A 202 -9.03 -3.92 15.15
C GLU A 202 -8.38 -5.04 14.37
N ASP A 203 -8.64 -5.13 13.06
CA ASP A 203 -8.12 -6.19 12.19
C ASP A 203 -6.64 -6.02 11.87
N ILE A 204 -6.18 -4.78 11.70
CA ILE A 204 -4.78 -4.49 11.34
C ILE A 204 -3.85 -4.35 12.56
N ALA A 205 -4.37 -4.00 13.73
CA ALA A 205 -3.56 -3.78 14.94
C ALA A 205 -2.62 -4.94 15.33
N PRO A 206 -2.97 -6.23 15.12
CA PRO A 206 -2.03 -7.33 15.38
C PRO A 206 -0.84 -7.38 14.42
N LEU A 207 -0.92 -6.70 13.27
CA LEU A 207 0.04 -6.78 12.17
C LEU A 207 0.99 -5.58 12.08
N CYS A 208 0.79 -4.55 12.90
CA CYS A 208 1.61 -3.34 12.88
C CYS A 208 2.03 -2.92 14.29
N ASP A 209 2.94 -1.97 14.37
CA ASP A 209 3.44 -1.45 15.64
C ASP A 209 2.56 -0.27 16.11
N ILE A 210 2.02 0.50 15.16
CA ILE A 210 1.15 1.64 15.38
C ILE A 210 0.00 1.57 14.38
N VAL A 211 -1.20 2.01 14.78
CA VAL A 211 -2.34 2.23 13.89
C VAL A 211 -2.74 3.70 13.90
N ILE A 212 -2.87 4.27 12.72
CA ILE A 212 -3.39 5.62 12.50
C ILE A 212 -4.61 5.58 11.56
N ASN A 213 -5.46 6.58 11.60
CA ASN A 213 -6.57 6.70 10.65
C ASN A 213 -6.14 7.49 9.39
N ASP A 214 -5.31 8.50 9.61
CA ASP A 214 -4.76 9.42 8.62
C ASP A 214 -3.48 10.05 9.19
N TYR A 215 -2.91 11.03 8.48
CA TYR A 215 -1.67 11.70 8.88
C TYR A 215 -1.87 12.98 9.69
N ILE A 216 -3.12 13.39 9.98
CA ILE A 216 -3.38 14.63 10.71
C ILE A 216 -2.84 14.54 12.14
N GLY A 217 -1.85 15.39 12.46
CA GLY A 217 -1.23 15.43 13.79
C GLY A 217 -0.32 14.24 14.11
N PHE A 218 -0.05 13.35 13.16
CA PHE A 218 0.88 12.24 13.33
C PHE A 218 2.34 12.69 13.07
N ASN A 219 3.27 12.23 13.91
CA ASN A 219 4.71 12.47 13.79
C ASN A 219 5.49 11.20 14.16
N ILE A 220 6.70 11.04 13.60
CA ILE A 220 7.66 9.95 13.90
C ILE A 220 9.00 10.52 14.30
#